data_54c6a1f64625b32e0e6e9d5fe59f4c62
#
_entry.id   54c6a1f64625b32e0e6e9d5fe59f4c62
#
_cell.length_a   1.000
_cell.length_b   1.000
_cell.length_c   1.000
_cell.angle_alpha   90.00
_cell.angle_beta   90.00
_cell.angle_gamma   90.00
#
_symmetry.space_group_name_H-M   'P 1'
#
loop_
_entity.id
_entity.type
_entity.pdbx_description
1 polymer ?
#
loop_
_entity_poly.entity_id
_entity_poly.type
_entity_poly.pdbx_seq_one_letter_code
_entity_poly.pdbx_strand_id
1 'polypeptide(L)'
;MNPVVSIFKHPPDGGKGYHRDMRVRWALEEVGQPYTLRHLTFSEMRRPEYLEMQPFGQMPIYQEGDLVLFESGAIVLHIAQRFAGLLPDEANARSRSIMWMFAAVNTIEPCIASGSVGYLSQRLQQLSDALGKNEWLEGAQFGVGDLMMVSVLWPLKHSDILLESPGLQDYVQRGEERYAFQRALGNPPAAKRTA
;
A
#
# COMPACT_ATOMS: atom_id res chain seq x y z
N MET A 1 19.30 5.69 11.74
CA MET A 1 19.01 4.26 12.05
C MET A 1 18.00 3.79 11.02
N ASN A 2 18.16 2.58 10.47
CA ASN A 2 17.17 2.09 9.52
C ASN A 2 15.86 1.73 10.24
N PRO A 3 14.69 2.03 9.67
CA PRO A 3 13.43 1.63 10.26
C PRO A 3 13.25 0.12 10.27
N VAL A 4 12.46 -0.36 11.23
CA VAL A 4 12.04 -1.76 11.37
C VAL A 4 10.56 -1.85 11.08
N VAL A 5 10.16 -2.76 10.18
CA VAL A 5 8.76 -3.02 9.83
C VAL A 5 8.39 -4.42 10.30
N SER A 6 7.30 -4.53 11.07
CA SER A 6 6.79 -5.84 11.47
C SER A 6 6.01 -6.51 10.33
N ILE A 7 6.25 -7.80 10.13
CA ILE A 7 5.58 -8.64 9.14
C ILE A 7 5.21 -10.01 9.74
N PHE A 8 4.32 -10.74 9.07
CA PHE A 8 4.03 -12.12 9.47
C PHE A 8 5.21 -13.04 9.23
N LYS A 9 5.54 -13.87 10.23
CA LYS A 9 6.48 -14.98 10.07
C LYS A 9 5.92 -16.07 9.12
N HIS A 10 4.62 -16.30 9.21
CA HIS A 10 3.86 -17.22 8.36
C HIS A 10 2.63 -16.46 7.85
N PRO A 11 2.72 -15.83 6.66
CA PRO A 11 1.63 -15.02 6.13
C PRO A 11 0.39 -15.87 5.86
N PRO A 12 -0.82 -15.48 6.32
CA PRO A 12 -2.06 -16.24 6.10
C PRO A 12 -2.44 -16.37 4.62
N ASP A 13 -1.97 -15.47 3.76
CA ASP A 13 -2.20 -15.50 2.31
C ASP A 13 -1.20 -16.38 1.55
N GLY A 14 -0.34 -17.14 2.26
CA GLY A 14 0.71 -17.95 1.64
C GLY A 14 1.85 -17.15 1.03
N GLY A 15 2.03 -15.89 1.45
CA GLY A 15 3.10 -15.01 0.96
C GLY A 15 2.77 -14.26 -0.33
N LYS A 16 1.48 -14.19 -0.69
CA LYS A 16 1.02 -13.44 -1.88
C LYS A 16 1.19 -11.93 -1.76
N GLY A 17 1.48 -11.41 -0.57
CA GLY A 17 1.71 -9.98 -0.35
C GLY A 17 0.43 -9.15 -0.19
N TYR A 18 -0.70 -9.77 0.08
CA TYR A 18 -1.99 -9.06 0.25
C TYR A 18 -2.12 -8.37 1.60
N HIS A 19 -1.11 -8.52 2.48
CA HIS A 19 -1.13 -7.92 3.81
C HIS A 19 -0.72 -6.45 3.78
N ARG A 20 -1.19 -5.71 4.78
CA ARG A 20 -1.00 -4.26 4.89
C ARG A 20 0.46 -3.82 5.07
N ASP A 21 1.35 -4.72 5.52
CA ASP A 21 2.79 -4.44 5.58
C ASP A 21 3.40 -4.22 4.19
N MET A 22 2.81 -4.81 3.15
CA MET A 22 3.24 -4.61 1.77
C MET A 22 3.20 -3.13 1.36
N ARG A 23 2.20 -2.36 1.79
CA ARG A 23 2.09 -0.92 1.53
C ARG A 23 3.27 -0.14 2.10
N VAL A 24 3.69 -0.50 3.31
CA VAL A 24 4.81 0.14 4.02
C VAL A 24 6.13 -0.22 3.35
N ARG A 25 6.34 -1.50 3.05
CA ARG A 25 7.55 -1.95 2.35
C ARG A 25 7.67 -1.31 0.97
N TRP A 26 6.57 -1.27 0.22
CA TRP A 26 6.54 -0.60 -1.08
C TRP A 26 6.87 0.89 -0.98
N ALA A 27 6.31 1.61 -0.02
CA ALA A 27 6.64 3.02 0.20
C ALA A 27 8.13 3.23 0.49
N LEU A 28 8.74 2.39 1.32
CA LEU A 28 10.17 2.44 1.62
C LEU A 28 11.04 2.15 0.39
N GLU A 29 10.64 1.18 -0.44
CA GLU A 29 11.34 0.88 -1.70
C GLU A 29 11.19 2.01 -2.74
N GLU A 30 10.04 2.67 -2.83
CA GLU A 30 9.83 3.82 -3.73
C GLU A 30 10.74 5.00 -3.40
N VAL A 31 10.96 5.25 -2.11
CA VAL A 31 11.84 6.34 -1.68
C VAL A 31 13.28 5.92 -1.49
N GLY A 32 13.61 4.66 -1.76
CA GLY A 32 14.97 4.12 -1.64
C GLY A 32 15.49 4.05 -0.20
N GLN A 33 14.60 4.01 0.80
CA GLN A 33 14.97 3.96 2.22
C GLN A 33 15.23 2.50 2.64
N PRO A 34 16.46 2.12 3.04
CA PRO A 34 16.74 0.81 3.61
C PRO A 34 15.96 0.57 4.90
N TYR A 35 15.48 -0.65 5.09
CA TYR A 35 14.73 -1.07 6.28
C TYR A 35 15.05 -2.51 6.67
N THR A 36 14.64 -2.91 7.87
CA THR A 36 14.74 -4.28 8.37
C THR A 36 13.36 -4.84 8.67
N LEU A 37 13.20 -6.17 8.58
CA LEU A 37 11.94 -6.84 8.83
C LEU A 37 11.97 -7.55 10.19
N ARG A 38 10.92 -7.35 10.99
CA ARG A 38 10.66 -8.08 12.23
C ARG A 38 9.54 -9.08 12.00
N HIS A 39 9.90 -10.34 11.91
CA HIS A 39 8.95 -11.43 11.72
C HIS A 39 8.22 -11.77 13.02
N LEU A 40 6.88 -11.79 12.98
CA LEU A 40 6.02 -12.05 14.13
C LEU A 40 4.99 -13.14 13.82
N THR A 41 4.67 -13.93 14.83
CA THR A 41 3.54 -14.85 14.86
C THR A 41 2.29 -14.17 15.44
N PHE A 42 1.11 -14.74 15.22
CA PHE A 42 -0.12 -14.24 15.83
C PHE A 42 -0.08 -14.26 17.37
N SER A 43 0.62 -15.23 17.97
CA SER A 43 0.79 -15.32 19.42
C SER A 43 1.67 -14.20 19.98
N GLU A 44 2.72 -13.82 19.26
CA GLU A 44 3.59 -12.69 19.66
C GLU A 44 2.87 -11.36 19.57
N MET A 45 1.97 -11.16 18.61
CA MET A 45 1.15 -9.95 18.47
C MET A 45 0.12 -9.77 19.60
N ARG A 46 -0.14 -10.79 20.41
CA ARG A 46 -1.04 -10.74 21.57
C ARG A 46 -0.32 -10.53 22.89
N ARG A 47 1.01 -10.48 22.89
CA ARG A 47 1.79 -10.25 24.11
C ARG A 47 1.67 -8.79 24.56
N PRO A 48 1.76 -8.53 25.89
CA PRO A 48 1.68 -7.16 26.41
C PRO A 48 2.66 -6.20 25.75
N GLU A 49 3.90 -6.63 25.52
CA GLU A 49 4.97 -5.80 24.94
C GLU A 49 4.64 -5.35 23.51
N TYR A 50 3.90 -6.17 22.76
CA TYR A 50 3.43 -5.80 21.43
C TYR A 50 2.21 -4.87 21.50
N LEU A 51 1.29 -5.16 22.41
CA LEU A 51 0.06 -4.38 22.60
C LEU A 51 0.34 -2.96 23.11
N GLU A 52 1.44 -2.73 23.82
CA GLU A 52 1.91 -1.38 24.17
C GLU A 52 2.27 -0.55 22.93
N MET A 53 2.76 -1.18 21.87
CA MET A 53 3.12 -0.53 20.61
C MET A 53 1.94 -0.47 19.61
N GLN A 54 1.05 -1.48 19.64
CA GLN A 54 -0.09 -1.60 18.73
C GLN A 54 -1.30 -2.14 19.51
N PRO A 55 -2.16 -1.25 20.02
CA PRO A 55 -3.22 -1.61 20.98
C PRO A 55 -4.28 -2.57 20.42
N PHE A 56 -4.38 -2.70 19.11
CA PHE A 56 -5.33 -3.58 18.43
C PHE A 56 -4.77 -4.97 18.11
N GLY A 57 -3.48 -5.24 18.44
CA GLY A 57 -2.82 -6.50 18.13
C GLY A 57 -2.72 -6.80 16.63
N GLN A 58 -2.61 -5.77 15.81
CA GLN A 58 -2.52 -5.87 14.34
C GLN A 58 -1.11 -5.53 13.84
N MET A 59 -0.87 -5.73 12.56
CA MET A 59 0.35 -5.28 11.87
C MET A 59 0.00 -4.54 10.58
N PRO A 60 0.92 -3.71 10.05
CA PRO A 60 2.31 -3.53 10.50
C PRO A 60 2.46 -2.56 11.68
N ILE A 61 3.63 -2.64 12.37
CA ILE A 61 4.25 -1.57 13.14
C ILE A 61 5.49 -1.10 12.37
N TYR A 62 5.73 0.20 12.41
CA TYR A 62 6.96 0.86 11.98
C TYR A 62 7.67 1.43 13.21
N GLN A 63 8.96 1.15 13.35
CA GLN A 63 9.80 1.67 14.43
C GLN A 63 11.06 2.33 13.87
N GLU A 64 11.35 3.56 14.28
CA GLU A 64 12.57 4.27 13.94
C GLU A 64 13.05 5.11 15.12
N GLY A 65 14.14 4.68 15.79
CA GLY A 65 14.53 5.26 17.07
C GLY A 65 13.42 5.10 18.11
N ASP A 66 13.00 6.21 18.69
CA ASP A 66 11.92 6.26 19.70
C ASP A 66 10.52 6.37 19.06
N LEU A 67 10.45 6.57 17.74
CA LEU A 67 9.18 6.65 17.03
C LEU A 67 8.61 5.26 16.77
N VAL A 68 7.37 5.05 17.23
CA VAL A 68 6.57 3.86 16.93
C VAL A 68 5.27 4.30 16.29
N LEU A 69 4.98 3.77 15.10
CA LEU A 69 3.75 4.05 14.36
C LEU A 69 3.02 2.75 14.05
N PHE A 70 1.70 2.79 14.13
CA PHE A 70 0.78 1.80 13.59
C PHE A 70 -0.21 2.48 12.63
N GLU A 71 -1.12 1.72 12.01
CA GLU A 71 -1.91 2.08 10.83
C GLU A 71 -1.05 2.22 9.56
N SER A 72 -1.23 1.30 8.63
CA SER A 72 -0.42 1.28 7.40
C SER A 72 -0.50 2.59 6.59
N GLY A 73 -1.68 3.24 6.57
CA GLY A 73 -1.86 4.53 5.93
C GLY A 73 -1.07 5.65 6.61
N ALA A 74 -1.07 5.69 7.94
CA ALA A 74 -0.30 6.67 8.71
C ALA A 74 1.21 6.49 8.52
N ILE A 75 1.66 5.23 8.51
CA ILE A 75 3.07 4.89 8.26
C ILE A 75 3.50 5.32 6.86
N VAL A 76 2.69 4.99 5.83
CA VAL A 76 2.97 5.38 4.44
C VAL A 76 2.99 6.90 4.29
N LEU A 77 2.06 7.61 4.93
CA LEU A 77 2.06 9.08 4.93
C LEU A 77 3.31 9.67 5.60
N HIS A 78 3.72 9.11 6.74
CA HIS A 78 4.96 9.52 7.42
C HIS A 78 6.19 9.36 6.50
N ILE A 79 6.31 8.20 5.82
CA ILE A 79 7.39 7.96 4.86
C ILE A 79 7.35 8.98 3.73
N ALA A 80 6.17 9.21 3.14
CA ALA A 80 5.98 10.12 2.02
C ALA A 80 6.23 11.61 2.38
N GLN A 81 6.01 11.99 3.64
CA GLN A 81 6.32 13.33 4.15
C GLN A 81 7.80 13.53 4.43
N ARG A 82 8.48 12.46 4.83
CA ARG A 82 9.90 12.52 5.22
C ARG A 82 10.85 12.42 4.03
N PHE A 83 10.46 11.70 2.99
CA PHE A 83 11.28 11.44 1.82
C PHE A 83 10.57 11.95 0.56
N ALA A 84 11.34 12.50 -0.38
CA ALA A 84 10.81 12.95 -1.66
C ALA A 84 10.33 11.77 -2.55
N GLY A 85 9.42 12.07 -3.47
CA GLY A 85 9.04 11.15 -4.56
C GLY A 85 7.61 10.60 -4.49
N LEU A 86 6.95 10.61 -3.31
CA LEU A 86 5.58 10.10 -3.16
C LEU A 86 4.52 11.19 -2.93
N LEU A 87 4.92 12.38 -2.48
CA LEU A 87 4.02 13.52 -2.30
C LEU A 87 4.47 14.70 -3.16
N PRO A 88 3.53 15.40 -3.83
CA PRO A 88 3.83 16.63 -4.53
C PRO A 88 4.29 17.74 -3.56
N ASP A 89 5.11 18.68 -4.07
CA ASP A 89 5.51 19.86 -3.30
C ASP A 89 4.38 20.90 -3.21
N GLU A 90 3.52 20.99 -4.25
CA GLU A 90 2.39 21.90 -4.27
C GLU A 90 1.34 21.47 -3.25
N ALA A 91 0.89 22.43 -2.40
CA ALA A 91 0.05 22.14 -1.22
C ALA A 91 -1.31 21.52 -1.57
N ASN A 92 -1.98 22.01 -2.63
CA ASN A 92 -3.28 21.48 -3.02
C ASN A 92 -3.15 20.08 -3.66
N ALA A 93 -2.12 19.86 -4.48
CA ALA A 93 -1.83 18.53 -5.05
C ALA A 93 -1.49 17.53 -3.94
N ARG A 94 -0.71 17.95 -2.94
CA ARG A 94 -0.42 17.15 -1.74
C ARG A 94 -1.71 16.76 -1.00
N SER A 95 -2.61 17.73 -0.80
CA SER A 95 -3.90 17.48 -0.14
C SER A 95 -4.76 16.49 -0.92
N ARG A 96 -4.80 16.59 -2.26
CA ARG A 96 -5.52 15.63 -3.12
C ARG A 96 -4.90 14.24 -3.07
N SER A 97 -3.57 14.11 -3.09
CA SER A 97 -2.90 12.82 -2.94
C SER A 97 -3.23 12.15 -1.60
N ILE A 98 -3.27 12.92 -0.50
CA ILE A 98 -3.68 12.42 0.82
C ILE A 98 -5.17 12.05 0.83
N MET A 99 -6.03 12.83 0.19
CA MET A 99 -7.46 12.48 0.03
C MET A 99 -7.62 11.11 -0.62
N TRP A 100 -6.86 10.79 -1.67
CA TRP A 100 -6.90 9.48 -2.32
C TRP A 100 -6.38 8.35 -1.43
N MET A 101 -5.40 8.61 -0.56
CA MET A 101 -5.00 7.62 0.47
C MET A 101 -6.18 7.25 1.37
N PHE A 102 -6.91 8.26 1.87
CA PHE A 102 -8.07 8.02 2.74
C PHE A 102 -9.23 7.37 1.96
N ALA A 103 -9.44 7.74 0.69
CA ALA A 103 -10.44 7.08 -0.15
C ALA A 103 -10.13 5.58 -0.32
N ALA A 104 -8.86 5.21 -0.48
CA ALA A 104 -8.46 3.82 -0.57
C ALA A 104 -8.85 3.02 0.69
N VAL A 105 -8.48 3.50 1.88
CA VAL A 105 -8.68 2.73 3.14
C VAL A 105 -10.07 2.90 3.76
N ASN A 106 -10.76 4.03 3.52
CA ASN A 106 -12.04 4.31 4.16
C ASN A 106 -13.25 4.10 3.23
N THR A 107 -13.04 4.06 1.91
CA THR A 107 -14.13 3.92 0.93
C THR A 107 -14.03 2.61 0.17
N ILE A 108 -12.88 2.28 -0.41
CA ILE A 108 -12.73 1.09 -1.25
C ILE A 108 -12.46 -0.16 -0.40
N GLU A 109 -11.46 -0.15 0.48
CA GLU A 109 -11.09 -1.33 1.29
C GLU A 109 -12.26 -1.89 2.13
N PRO A 110 -13.10 -1.06 2.80
CA PRO A 110 -14.27 -1.58 3.52
C PRO A 110 -15.32 -2.21 2.63
N CYS A 111 -15.48 -1.72 1.38
CA CYS A 111 -16.40 -2.35 0.41
C CYS A 111 -15.93 -3.75 0.04
N ILE A 112 -14.62 -3.93 -0.17
CA ILE A 112 -14.02 -5.25 -0.44
C ILE A 112 -14.24 -6.17 0.76
N ALA A 113 -13.98 -5.68 1.97
CA ALA A 113 -14.15 -6.45 3.20
C ALA A 113 -15.59 -6.83 3.50
N SER A 114 -16.56 -6.00 3.09
CA SER A 114 -17.99 -6.27 3.30
C SER A 114 -18.55 -7.42 2.48
N GLY A 115 -17.86 -7.81 1.38
CA GLY A 115 -18.34 -8.82 0.44
C GLY A 115 -19.58 -8.42 -0.38
N SER A 116 -20.04 -7.16 -0.30
CA SER A 116 -21.18 -6.66 -1.07
C SER A 116 -20.77 -6.35 -2.51
N VAL A 117 -20.98 -7.30 -3.42
CA VAL A 117 -20.58 -7.21 -4.84
C VAL A 117 -21.16 -5.96 -5.51
N GLY A 118 -22.46 -5.72 -5.39
CA GLY A 118 -23.10 -4.58 -6.05
C GLY A 118 -22.59 -3.22 -5.56
N TYR A 119 -22.33 -3.08 -4.27
CA TYR A 119 -21.77 -1.87 -3.71
C TYR A 119 -20.31 -1.66 -4.13
N LEU A 120 -19.53 -2.73 -4.17
CA LEU A 120 -18.15 -2.69 -4.64
C LEU A 120 -18.09 -2.33 -6.14
N SER A 121 -18.90 -2.96 -7.00
CA SER A 121 -18.98 -2.63 -8.44
C SER A 121 -19.25 -1.14 -8.65
N GLN A 122 -20.22 -0.57 -7.91
CA GLN A 122 -20.53 0.86 -7.99
C GLN A 122 -19.31 1.72 -7.62
N ARG A 123 -18.58 1.37 -6.56
CA ARG A 123 -17.39 2.12 -6.13
C ARG A 123 -16.24 1.99 -7.13
N LEU A 124 -16.03 0.82 -7.71
CA LEU A 124 -15.02 0.61 -8.75
C LEU A 124 -15.36 1.40 -10.01
N GLN A 125 -16.64 1.47 -10.43
CA GLN A 125 -17.04 2.30 -11.54
C GLN A 125 -16.76 3.78 -11.28
N GLN A 126 -17.12 4.30 -10.10
CA GLN A 126 -16.83 5.69 -9.69
C GLN A 126 -15.33 5.99 -9.66
N LEU A 127 -14.51 5.04 -9.19
CA LEU A 127 -13.06 5.17 -9.23
C LEU A 127 -12.51 5.16 -10.66
N SER A 128 -13.05 4.29 -11.52
CA SER A 128 -12.70 4.24 -12.94
C SER A 128 -13.02 5.56 -13.65
N ASP A 129 -14.20 6.12 -13.38
CA ASP A 129 -14.61 7.42 -13.93
C ASP A 129 -13.69 8.55 -13.45
N ALA A 130 -13.29 8.54 -12.18
CA ALA A 130 -12.37 9.51 -11.61
C ALA A 130 -10.94 9.40 -12.15
N LEU A 131 -10.45 8.18 -12.38
CA LEU A 131 -9.17 7.93 -13.04
C LEU A 131 -9.21 8.40 -14.51
N GLY A 132 -10.31 8.12 -15.21
CA GLY A 132 -10.53 8.51 -16.60
C GLY A 132 -9.44 7.98 -17.52
N LYS A 133 -8.77 8.90 -18.23
CA LYS A 133 -7.65 8.57 -19.14
C LYS A 133 -6.27 8.84 -18.52
N ASN A 134 -6.23 9.23 -17.26
CA ASN A 134 -4.98 9.51 -16.59
C ASN A 134 -4.19 8.22 -16.31
N GLU A 135 -2.88 8.36 -16.28
CA GLU A 135 -2.01 7.26 -15.89
C GLU A 135 -2.16 6.95 -14.38
N TRP A 136 -2.28 8.01 -13.56
CA TRP A 136 -2.42 7.95 -12.11
C TRP A 136 -3.54 8.88 -11.63
N LEU A 137 -3.99 8.74 -10.39
CA LEU A 137 -5.13 9.48 -9.84
C LEU A 137 -4.98 11.00 -9.88
N GLU A 138 -3.75 11.50 -9.79
CA GLU A 138 -3.42 12.93 -9.90
C GLU A 138 -2.72 13.29 -11.24
N GLY A 139 -2.93 12.49 -12.29
CA GLY A 139 -2.43 12.77 -13.64
C GLY A 139 -1.29 11.82 -14.07
N ALA A 140 -0.13 12.38 -14.44
CA ALA A 140 0.97 11.60 -15.02
C ALA A 140 1.99 11.08 -13.99
N GLN A 141 1.90 11.51 -12.73
CA GLN A 141 2.89 11.15 -11.73
C GLN A 141 2.30 10.21 -10.68
N PHE A 142 3.00 9.10 -10.44
CA PHE A 142 2.69 8.18 -9.35
C PHE A 142 2.88 8.86 -8.00
N GLY A 143 1.90 8.71 -7.12
CA GLY A 143 1.93 9.29 -5.79
C GLY A 143 1.45 8.33 -4.71
N VAL A 144 1.43 8.86 -3.48
CA VAL A 144 1.02 8.08 -2.30
C VAL A 144 -0.44 7.62 -2.37
N GLY A 145 -1.31 8.39 -3.04
CA GLY A 145 -2.70 7.99 -3.29
C GLY A 145 -2.78 6.73 -4.16
N ASP A 146 -1.95 6.67 -5.22
CA ASP A 146 -1.88 5.51 -6.11
C ASP A 146 -1.30 4.29 -5.40
N LEU A 147 -0.23 4.47 -4.63
CA LEU A 147 0.36 3.39 -3.83
C LEU A 147 -0.69 2.73 -2.95
N MET A 148 -1.48 3.54 -2.24
CA MET A 148 -2.53 3.02 -1.35
C MET A 148 -3.68 2.38 -2.14
N MET A 149 -4.15 3.02 -3.23
CA MET A 149 -5.25 2.52 -4.03
C MET A 149 -4.90 1.21 -4.74
N VAL A 150 -3.73 1.15 -5.39
CA VAL A 150 -3.24 -0.10 -6.02
C VAL A 150 -3.11 -1.21 -4.98
N SER A 151 -2.55 -0.92 -3.78
CA SER A 151 -2.42 -1.93 -2.73
C SER A 151 -3.77 -2.49 -2.26
N VAL A 152 -4.82 -1.66 -2.26
CA VAL A 152 -6.18 -2.08 -1.90
C VAL A 152 -6.83 -2.90 -3.00
N LEU A 153 -6.61 -2.54 -4.27
CA LEU A 153 -7.20 -3.22 -5.42
C LEU A 153 -6.44 -4.49 -5.82
N TRP A 154 -5.14 -4.56 -5.54
CA TRP A 154 -4.28 -5.65 -6.01
C TRP A 154 -4.76 -7.06 -5.63
N PRO A 155 -5.33 -7.32 -4.43
CA PRO A 155 -5.94 -8.61 -4.12
C PRO A 155 -7.08 -9.03 -5.06
N LEU A 156 -7.71 -8.06 -5.73
CA LEU A 156 -8.81 -8.29 -6.68
C LEU A 156 -8.33 -8.53 -8.12
N LYS A 157 -7.04 -8.47 -8.41
CA LYS A 157 -6.51 -8.45 -9.79
C LYS A 157 -6.95 -9.62 -10.68
N HIS A 158 -7.35 -10.74 -10.09
CA HIS A 158 -7.84 -11.91 -10.79
C HIS A 158 -9.34 -12.18 -10.54
N SER A 159 -10.05 -11.25 -9.93
CA SER A 159 -11.48 -11.36 -9.69
C SER A 159 -12.30 -10.83 -10.87
N ASP A 160 -13.45 -11.45 -11.15
CA ASP A 160 -14.35 -11.02 -12.22
C ASP A 160 -14.74 -9.55 -12.07
N ILE A 161 -14.93 -9.07 -10.83
CA ILE A 161 -15.34 -7.69 -10.56
C ILE A 161 -14.31 -6.65 -11.02
N LEU A 162 -13.01 -6.95 -10.97
CA LEU A 162 -11.98 -6.05 -11.49
C LEU A 162 -11.81 -6.26 -13.01
N LEU A 163 -12.04 -7.48 -13.51
CA LEU A 163 -12.01 -7.81 -14.94
C LEU A 163 -13.06 -7.04 -15.75
N GLU A 164 -14.17 -6.66 -15.12
CA GLU A 164 -15.21 -5.81 -15.70
C GLU A 164 -14.80 -4.33 -15.84
N SER A 165 -13.65 -3.94 -15.29
CA SER A 165 -13.13 -2.56 -15.29
C SER A 165 -11.73 -2.50 -15.91
N PRO A 166 -11.57 -2.58 -17.25
CA PRO A 166 -10.26 -2.68 -17.91
C PRO A 166 -9.30 -1.55 -17.53
N GLY A 167 -9.79 -0.32 -17.39
CA GLY A 167 -8.95 0.82 -16.96
C GLY A 167 -8.37 0.66 -15.56
N LEU A 168 -9.11 0.02 -14.63
CA LEU A 168 -8.59 -0.29 -13.29
C LEU A 168 -7.66 -1.49 -13.29
N GLN A 169 -7.86 -2.46 -14.19
CA GLN A 169 -6.90 -3.55 -14.39
C GLN A 169 -5.55 -3.02 -14.83
N ASP A 170 -5.53 -2.17 -15.88
CA ASP A 170 -4.32 -1.55 -16.39
C ASP A 170 -3.64 -0.69 -15.32
N TYR A 171 -4.43 0.02 -14.51
CA TYR A 171 -3.94 0.83 -13.40
C TYR A 171 -3.26 -0.04 -12.32
N VAL A 172 -3.88 -1.14 -11.89
CA VAL A 172 -3.30 -2.08 -10.93
C VAL A 172 -2.05 -2.73 -11.50
N GLN A 173 -2.09 -3.16 -12.76
CA GLN A 173 -0.95 -3.76 -13.44
C GLN A 173 0.24 -2.80 -13.49
N ARG A 174 0.03 -1.53 -13.87
CA ARG A 174 1.07 -0.49 -13.86
C ARG A 174 1.72 -0.33 -12.49
N GLY A 175 0.92 -0.35 -11.42
CA GLY A 175 1.43 -0.30 -10.05
C GLY A 175 2.27 -1.54 -9.70
N GLU A 176 1.79 -2.72 -10.07
CA GLU A 176 2.49 -4.00 -9.85
C GLU A 176 3.82 -4.07 -10.62
N GLU A 177 3.90 -3.52 -11.82
CA GLU A 177 5.11 -3.51 -12.67
C GLU A 177 6.20 -2.56 -12.18
N ARG A 178 5.89 -1.68 -11.20
CA ARG A 178 6.91 -0.79 -10.63
C ARG A 178 8.02 -1.59 -9.95
N TYR A 179 9.26 -1.18 -10.21
CA TYR A 179 10.43 -1.83 -9.64
C TYR A 179 10.39 -1.93 -8.11
N ALA A 180 9.97 -0.85 -7.45
CA ALA A 180 9.84 -0.79 -6.00
C ALA A 180 8.77 -1.76 -5.47
N PHE A 181 7.64 -1.94 -6.18
CA PHE A 181 6.63 -2.94 -5.83
C PHE A 181 7.21 -4.36 -5.87
N GLN A 182 7.90 -4.70 -6.97
CA GLN A 182 8.50 -6.02 -7.14
C GLN A 182 9.59 -6.30 -6.09
N ARG A 183 10.38 -5.30 -5.72
CA ARG A 183 11.34 -5.42 -4.61
C ARG A 183 10.66 -5.66 -3.28
N ALA A 184 9.61 -4.91 -2.97
CA ALA A 184 8.83 -5.08 -1.75
C ALA A 184 8.18 -6.47 -1.67
N LEU A 185 7.75 -7.03 -2.81
CA LEU A 185 7.21 -8.39 -2.88
C LEU A 185 8.27 -9.48 -2.69
N GLY A 186 9.55 -9.14 -2.83
CA GLY A 186 10.67 -10.09 -2.78
C GLY A 186 11.06 -10.69 -4.14
N ASN A 187 10.51 -10.16 -5.22
CA ASN A 187 10.77 -10.58 -6.60
C ASN A 187 11.48 -9.47 -7.40
N PRO A 188 12.71 -9.07 -7.06
CA PRO A 188 13.37 -8.02 -7.82
C PRO A 188 13.56 -8.46 -9.28
N PRO A 189 13.15 -7.65 -10.27
CA PRO A 189 13.46 -7.94 -11.66
C PRO A 189 14.96 -8.07 -11.83
N ALA A 190 15.40 -8.96 -12.74
CA ALA A 190 16.80 -9.12 -13.06
C ALA A 190 17.41 -7.76 -13.39
N ALA A 191 18.53 -7.40 -12.73
CA ALA A 191 19.22 -6.15 -12.98
C ALA A 191 19.45 -6.01 -14.48
N LYS A 192 18.94 -4.94 -15.12
CA LYS A 192 19.32 -4.63 -16.50
C LYS A 192 20.83 -4.47 -16.50
N ARG A 193 21.54 -5.41 -17.14
CA ARG A 193 22.96 -5.25 -17.41
C ARG A 193 23.09 -4.00 -18.30
N THR A 194 23.52 -2.90 -17.69
CA THR A 194 23.99 -1.74 -18.46
C THR A 194 25.16 -2.23 -19.31
N ALA A 195 24.96 -2.18 -20.63
CA ALA A 195 26.01 -2.44 -21.61
C ALA A 195 26.95 -1.25 -21.65
#